data_1f4a3d8881ab53dab06a6a75aaeaa2bc
#
_entry.id   1f4a3d8881ab53dab06a6a75aaeaa2bc
#
_cell.length_a   1.000
_cell.length_b   1.000
_cell.length_c   1.000
_cell.angle_alpha   90.00
_cell.angle_beta   90.00
_cell.angle_gamma   90.00
#
_symmetry.space_group_name_H-M   'P 1'
#
loop_
_entity.id
_entity.type
_entity.pdbx_description
1 polymer ?
#
loop_
_entity_poly.entity_id
_entity_poly.type
_entity_poly.pdbx_seq_one_letter_code
_entity_poly.pdbx_strand_id
1 'polypeptide(L)'
;MGIFKCLSALLVSAVLLLNLPPGLCGCYKRIFSFGDSIIDTGNFVHMSGNGSSRYKELPYGMTFFKNATGRICDGRVLVDFYAQAFQLPMIPPNLPEQDSGRFPNGANFAVAGATAMPPAYYRRWNHSVPMPHSLGVQIGWFKEMLQRLAPGDDDGAKIRQLLNESLIMLGEIGGNDYNFWFWFGDAAKPREQANQFIPDIVAYIGSSVQELIGLGARSILIPNNFPIGCVPSYLSMFFGSSNPADLDEHRCLRWFNDFSTRHNQALRGEVGRLKARNPGAKLIYADYYGAAMELVKHPGRFGIGNPLVACCGGGGPYHTGAACDRTAKVWGDPSGFANWDGVHMTEKAYQVIAQGVLNGTFADPPLLSC
;
A
#
# COMPACT_ATOMS: atom_id res chain seq x y z
N MET A 1 3.94 4.62 49.00
CA MET A 1 3.73 5.47 47.79
C MET A 1 3.88 4.70 46.45
N GLY A 2 4.05 3.37 46.49
CA GLY A 2 4.28 2.54 45.29
C GLY A 2 3.01 1.84 44.71
N ILE A 3 1.98 1.67 45.49
CA ILE A 3 0.79 0.86 45.12
C ILE A 3 -0.20 1.67 44.23
N PHE A 4 -0.28 2.99 44.42
CA PHE A 4 -1.16 3.85 43.62
C PHE A 4 -0.72 4.05 42.17
N LYS A 5 0.57 3.92 41.86
CA LYS A 5 1.08 4.08 40.47
C LYS A 5 0.84 2.85 39.58
N CYS A 6 0.73 1.64 40.18
CA CYS A 6 0.42 0.44 39.40
C CYS A 6 -1.07 0.31 39.08
N LEU A 7 -1.96 0.80 39.93
CA LEU A 7 -3.41 0.76 39.66
C LEU A 7 -3.82 1.76 38.55
N SER A 8 -3.16 2.91 38.45
CA SER A 8 -3.44 3.89 37.40
C SER A 8 -2.98 3.40 36.01
N ALA A 9 -1.86 2.69 35.90
CA ALA A 9 -1.38 2.12 34.65
C ALA A 9 -2.28 0.96 34.15
N LEU A 10 -2.80 0.14 35.07
CA LEU A 10 -3.75 -0.93 34.76
C LEU A 10 -5.13 -0.38 34.33
N LEU A 11 -5.60 0.71 34.95
CA LEU A 11 -6.85 1.37 34.57
C LEU A 11 -6.77 2.04 33.20
N VAL A 12 -5.65 2.67 32.84
CA VAL A 12 -5.46 3.27 31.53
C VAL A 12 -5.38 2.19 30.43
N SER A 13 -4.74 1.06 30.71
CA SER A 13 -4.71 -0.07 29.78
C SER A 13 -6.09 -0.73 29.61
N ALA A 14 -6.89 -0.82 30.67
CA ALA A 14 -8.25 -1.35 30.63
C ALA A 14 -9.22 -0.42 29.90
N VAL A 15 -9.08 0.90 30.03
CA VAL A 15 -9.92 1.90 29.32
C VAL A 15 -9.61 1.95 27.81
N LEU A 16 -8.36 1.68 27.41
CA LEU A 16 -8.00 1.55 25.99
C LEU A 16 -8.56 0.26 25.34
N LEU A 17 -8.74 -0.81 26.13
CA LEU A 17 -9.37 -2.05 25.65
C LEU A 17 -10.92 -1.95 25.58
N LEU A 18 -11.54 -1.05 26.35
CA LEU A 18 -13.00 -0.87 26.38
C LEU A 18 -13.54 0.03 25.28
N ASN A 19 -12.70 0.72 24.52
CA ASN A 19 -13.10 1.58 23.40
C ASN A 19 -12.93 0.94 22.02
N LEU A 20 -12.63 -0.36 21.92
CA LEU A 20 -12.74 -1.10 20.69
C LEU A 20 -14.21 -1.44 20.46
N PRO A 21 -14.81 -1.11 19.32
CA PRO A 21 -16.18 -1.51 19.04
C PRO A 21 -16.29 -3.03 19.16
N PRO A 22 -17.30 -3.55 19.90
CA PRO A 22 -17.53 -4.99 19.99
C PRO A 22 -17.90 -5.49 18.59
N GLY A 23 -17.03 -6.30 17.99
CA GLY A 23 -17.25 -6.86 16.65
C GLY A 23 -16.00 -7.05 15.79
N LEU A 24 -14.86 -6.47 16.18
CA LEU A 24 -13.61 -6.59 15.42
C LEU A 24 -12.86 -7.91 15.64
N CYS A 25 -13.10 -8.56 16.76
CA CYS A 25 -12.44 -9.82 17.10
C CYS A 25 -13.04 -10.96 16.27
N GLY A 26 -12.26 -11.48 15.33
CA GLY A 26 -12.60 -12.70 14.60
C GLY A 26 -13.15 -12.55 13.18
N CYS A 27 -13.23 -11.33 12.63
CA CYS A 27 -13.68 -11.14 11.25
C CYS A 27 -12.82 -11.91 10.24
N TYR A 28 -11.52 -11.87 10.39
CA TYR A 28 -10.57 -12.59 9.54
C TYR A 28 -9.51 -13.29 10.39
N LYS A 29 -9.20 -14.53 10.05
CA LYS A 29 -8.13 -15.30 10.68
C LYS A 29 -6.78 -15.09 10.01
N ARG A 30 -6.78 -14.56 8.78
CA ARG A 30 -5.59 -14.39 7.94
C ARG A 30 -5.70 -13.16 7.07
N ILE A 31 -4.54 -12.61 6.73
CA ILE A 31 -4.40 -11.62 5.66
C ILE A 31 -3.39 -12.14 4.65
N PHE A 32 -3.78 -12.17 3.37
CA PHE A 32 -2.87 -12.35 2.26
C PHE A 32 -2.84 -11.06 1.47
N SER A 33 -1.65 -10.45 1.35
CA SER A 33 -1.52 -9.14 0.71
C SER A 33 -0.57 -9.17 -0.49
N PHE A 34 -0.94 -8.43 -1.52
CA PHE A 34 -0.23 -8.25 -2.77
C PHE A 34 -0.03 -6.76 -2.99
N GLY A 35 0.87 -6.37 -3.88
CA GLY A 35 1.05 -4.95 -4.20
C GLY A 35 2.52 -4.57 -4.33
N ASP A 36 2.80 -3.32 -4.00
CA ASP A 36 4.12 -2.74 -4.15
C ASP A 36 4.73 -2.25 -2.81
N SER A 37 5.56 -1.19 -2.87
CA SER A 37 6.25 -0.64 -1.70
C SER A 37 5.33 -0.07 -0.61
N ILE A 38 4.10 0.25 -0.96
CA ILE A 38 3.11 0.81 -0.01
C ILE A 38 2.69 -0.23 1.04
N ILE A 39 2.89 -1.51 0.73
CA ILE A 39 2.45 -2.61 1.58
C ILE A 39 3.51 -3.71 1.75
N ASP A 40 4.66 -3.65 1.08
CA ASP A 40 5.77 -4.62 1.20
C ASP A 40 6.29 -4.64 2.64
N THR A 41 6.32 -5.84 3.26
CA THR A 41 6.81 -6.05 4.63
C THR A 41 8.25 -6.57 4.68
N GLY A 42 8.95 -6.64 3.53
CA GLY A 42 10.37 -7.01 3.46
C GLY A 42 10.78 -7.91 2.31
N ASN A 43 9.88 -8.27 1.39
CA ASN A 43 10.21 -9.12 0.25
C ASN A 43 11.30 -8.51 -0.62
N PHE A 44 11.19 -7.23 -0.97
CA PHE A 44 12.17 -6.53 -1.80
C PHE A 44 13.58 -6.58 -1.19
N VAL A 45 13.66 -6.31 0.11
CA VAL A 45 14.94 -6.32 0.84
C VAL A 45 15.53 -7.72 0.90
N HIS A 46 14.70 -8.73 1.06
CA HIS A 46 15.12 -10.13 1.03
C HIS A 46 15.70 -10.52 -0.34
N MET A 47 15.02 -10.17 -1.43
CA MET A 47 15.49 -10.43 -2.79
C MET A 47 16.78 -9.68 -3.15
N SER A 48 17.06 -8.56 -2.49
CA SER A 48 18.33 -7.84 -2.64
C SER A 48 19.52 -8.65 -2.12
N GLY A 49 19.32 -9.78 -1.45
CA GLY A 49 20.37 -10.64 -0.91
C GLY A 49 21.35 -9.87 -0.01
N ASN A 50 22.64 -10.10 -0.18
CA ASN A 50 23.71 -9.38 0.53
C ASN A 50 24.02 -8.01 -0.10
N GLY A 51 23.31 -7.60 -1.16
CA GLY A 51 23.46 -6.29 -1.78
C GLY A 51 23.11 -5.15 -0.82
N SER A 52 23.76 -4.00 -0.99
CA SER A 52 23.40 -2.80 -0.25
C SER A 52 22.02 -2.30 -0.68
N SER A 53 21.12 -2.15 0.27
CA SER A 53 19.84 -1.50 0.07
C SER A 53 19.61 -0.53 1.22
N ARG A 54 19.33 0.72 0.90
CA ARG A 54 19.02 1.74 1.92
C ARG A 54 17.84 1.35 2.83
N TYR A 55 16.96 0.47 2.35
CA TYR A 55 15.80 -0.01 3.12
C TYR A 55 16.15 -1.05 4.19
N LYS A 56 17.42 -1.49 4.25
CA LYS A 56 17.97 -2.35 5.31
C LYS A 56 18.54 -1.58 6.50
N GLU A 57 18.55 -0.27 6.42
CA GLU A 57 19.26 0.60 7.36
C GLU A 57 18.32 1.71 7.87
N LEU A 58 18.62 2.21 9.08
CA LEU A 58 18.02 3.46 9.54
C LEU A 58 18.34 4.58 8.51
N PRO A 59 17.41 5.53 8.34
CA PRO A 59 16.27 5.83 9.22
C PRO A 59 14.97 5.08 8.89
N TYR A 60 14.96 4.14 7.92
CA TYR A 60 13.77 3.30 7.71
C TYR A 60 13.45 2.48 8.96
N GLY A 61 12.19 2.42 9.35
CA GLY A 61 11.73 1.70 10.55
C GLY A 61 12.02 2.39 11.88
N MET A 62 12.53 3.62 11.88
CA MET A 62 13.00 4.33 13.09
C MET A 62 11.88 4.63 14.09
N THR A 63 10.62 4.79 13.64
CA THR A 63 9.51 5.24 14.50
C THR A 63 8.98 4.09 15.36
N PHE A 64 8.48 3.03 14.78
CA PHE A 64 7.86 1.92 15.51
C PHE A 64 8.84 0.81 15.87
N PHE A 65 9.55 0.30 14.87
CA PHE A 65 10.42 -0.88 15.03
C PHE A 65 11.78 -0.56 15.65
N LYS A 66 12.22 0.69 15.59
CA LYS A 66 13.57 1.16 16.00
C LYS A 66 14.71 0.52 15.23
N ASN A 67 14.39 -0.18 14.15
CA ASN A 67 15.32 -0.80 13.20
C ASN A 67 14.64 -0.98 11.85
N ALA A 68 15.43 -1.11 10.80
CA ALA A 68 14.92 -1.39 9.46
C ALA A 68 14.35 -2.82 9.37
N THR A 69 13.17 -2.95 8.78
CA THR A 69 12.46 -4.22 8.63
C THR A 69 12.19 -4.58 7.17
N GLY A 70 12.69 -3.77 6.25
CA GLY A 70 12.38 -3.87 4.83
C GLY A 70 11.11 -3.12 4.40
N ARG A 71 10.33 -2.59 5.34
CA ARG A 71 9.22 -1.68 5.04
C ARG A 71 9.80 -0.35 4.57
N ILE A 72 9.25 0.18 3.48
CA ILE A 72 9.73 1.44 2.91
C ILE A 72 8.96 2.62 3.54
N CYS A 73 9.22 2.82 4.83
CA CYS A 73 8.55 3.79 5.68
C CYS A 73 9.42 4.03 6.94
N ASP A 74 9.14 5.08 7.69
CA ASP A 74 9.75 5.29 9.01
C ASP A 74 9.26 4.28 10.07
N GLY A 75 8.19 3.53 9.81
CA GLY A 75 7.61 2.53 10.71
C GLY A 75 6.72 1.52 10.00
N ARG A 76 5.47 1.40 10.48
CA ARG A 76 4.47 0.47 9.92
C ARG A 76 3.93 0.94 8.58
N VAL A 77 3.61 -0.02 7.71
CA VAL A 77 2.90 0.19 6.45
C VAL A 77 1.43 -0.23 6.58
N LEU A 78 0.63 -0.01 5.56
CA LEU A 78 -0.84 -0.18 5.64
C LEU A 78 -1.29 -1.54 6.17
N VAL A 79 -0.68 -2.65 5.72
CA VAL A 79 -1.08 -4.00 6.16
C VAL A 79 -0.89 -4.22 7.66
N ASP A 80 0.09 -3.55 8.28
CA ASP A 80 0.35 -3.68 9.71
C ASP A 80 -0.82 -3.10 10.54
N PHE A 81 -1.39 -1.99 10.11
CA PHE A 81 -2.55 -1.38 10.77
C PHE A 81 -3.82 -2.24 10.63
N TYR A 82 -4.02 -2.86 9.46
CA TYR A 82 -5.13 -3.81 9.27
C TYR A 82 -4.93 -5.07 10.12
N ALA A 83 -3.72 -5.64 10.16
CA ALA A 83 -3.42 -6.78 11.00
C ALA A 83 -3.70 -6.48 12.48
N GLN A 84 -3.26 -5.32 12.98
CA GLN A 84 -3.54 -4.89 14.33
C GLN A 84 -5.03 -4.70 14.61
N ALA A 85 -5.79 -4.12 13.67
CA ALA A 85 -7.23 -3.93 13.80
C ALA A 85 -7.98 -5.26 13.92
N PHE A 86 -7.51 -6.30 13.24
CA PHE A 86 -8.07 -7.66 13.32
C PHE A 86 -7.44 -8.52 14.42
N GLN A 87 -6.57 -7.95 15.26
CA GLN A 87 -5.85 -8.64 16.33
C GLN A 87 -4.98 -9.80 15.82
N LEU A 88 -4.46 -9.65 14.60
CA LEU A 88 -3.50 -10.55 14.01
C LEU A 88 -2.06 -10.07 14.29
N PRO A 89 -1.08 -10.97 14.34
CA PRO A 89 0.32 -10.58 14.34
C PRO A 89 0.66 -9.84 13.04
N MET A 90 1.79 -9.12 13.04
CA MET A 90 2.32 -8.48 11.83
C MET A 90 2.49 -9.51 10.73
N ILE A 91 2.01 -9.21 9.52
CA ILE A 91 2.03 -10.16 8.42
C ILE A 91 3.46 -10.24 7.86
N PRO A 92 4.08 -11.42 7.89
CA PRO A 92 5.45 -11.59 7.43
C PRO A 92 5.54 -11.53 5.89
N PRO A 93 6.70 -11.15 5.33
CA PRO A 93 6.95 -11.32 3.90
C PRO A 93 6.96 -12.81 3.51
N ASN A 94 6.49 -13.13 2.31
CA ASN A 94 6.49 -14.50 1.77
C ASN A 94 7.90 -15.06 1.54
N LEU A 95 8.82 -14.21 1.12
CA LEU A 95 10.25 -14.49 1.02
C LEU A 95 10.90 -14.01 2.35
N PRO A 96 11.82 -14.68 2.95
CA PRO A 96 12.69 -15.80 2.62
C PRO A 96 12.15 -17.18 2.96
N GLU A 97 11.02 -17.29 3.57
CA GLU A 97 10.59 -18.53 4.18
C GLU A 97 9.38 -19.10 3.44
N GLN A 98 9.63 -19.97 2.49
CA GLN A 98 8.57 -20.69 1.77
C GLN A 98 7.95 -21.84 2.59
N ASP A 99 8.28 -21.96 3.88
CA ASP A 99 7.69 -22.97 4.75
C ASP A 99 6.28 -22.56 5.20
N SER A 100 5.28 -23.28 4.73
CA SER A 100 3.86 -23.05 5.02
C SER A 100 3.51 -23.09 6.52
N GLY A 101 4.28 -23.81 7.35
CA GLY A 101 4.08 -23.87 8.80
C GLY A 101 4.31 -22.53 9.51
N ARG A 102 4.93 -21.58 8.86
CA ARG A 102 5.26 -20.25 9.43
C ARG A 102 4.27 -19.14 9.09
N PHE A 103 3.22 -19.43 8.32
CA PHE A 103 2.23 -18.44 7.87
C PHE A 103 0.79 -18.73 8.37
N PRO A 104 0.57 -19.03 9.67
CA PRO A 104 -0.77 -19.38 10.17
C PRO A 104 -1.77 -18.23 10.03
N ASN A 105 -1.30 -16.98 10.03
CA ASN A 105 -2.10 -15.77 9.93
C ASN A 105 -2.00 -15.08 8.56
N GLY A 106 -1.46 -15.77 7.55
CA GLY A 106 -1.28 -15.23 6.20
C GLY A 106 0.12 -14.74 5.90
N ALA A 107 0.33 -14.20 4.70
CA ALA A 107 1.62 -13.75 4.20
C ALA A 107 1.46 -12.51 3.31
N ASN A 108 2.56 -11.77 3.19
CA ASN A 108 2.68 -10.63 2.28
C ASN A 108 3.48 -11.05 1.05
N PHE A 109 2.93 -10.87 -0.14
CA PHE A 109 3.55 -11.15 -1.44
C PHE A 109 3.98 -9.88 -2.17
N ALA A 110 3.64 -8.70 -1.63
CA ALA A 110 3.98 -7.43 -2.22
C ALA A 110 5.49 -7.23 -2.33
N VAL A 111 5.91 -6.58 -3.40
CA VAL A 111 7.32 -6.28 -3.66
C VAL A 111 7.47 -4.82 -4.07
N ALA A 112 8.33 -4.08 -3.40
CA ALA A 112 8.59 -2.69 -3.75
C ALA A 112 8.95 -2.52 -5.22
N GLY A 113 8.31 -1.57 -5.89
CA GLY A 113 8.48 -1.33 -7.32
C GLY A 113 7.65 -2.24 -8.23
N ALA A 114 6.88 -3.18 -7.67
CA ALA A 114 6.03 -4.07 -8.48
C ALA A 114 5.01 -3.29 -9.30
N THR A 115 4.77 -3.79 -10.51
CA THR A 115 3.76 -3.29 -11.45
C THR A 115 2.56 -4.25 -11.51
N ALA A 116 1.40 -3.74 -11.89
CA ALA A 116 0.28 -4.62 -12.23
C ALA A 116 0.64 -5.48 -13.43
N MET A 117 1.09 -4.84 -14.52
CA MET A 117 1.42 -5.51 -15.78
C MET A 117 2.82 -6.15 -15.73
N PRO A 118 3.03 -7.28 -16.42
CA PRO A 118 4.37 -7.86 -16.55
C PRO A 118 5.27 -6.96 -17.40
N PRO A 119 6.62 -6.99 -17.20
CA PRO A 119 7.56 -6.15 -17.98
C PRO A 119 7.44 -6.30 -19.49
N ALA A 120 7.03 -7.48 -19.98
CA ALA A 120 6.83 -7.74 -21.40
C ALA A 120 5.75 -6.83 -22.03
N TYR A 121 4.77 -6.38 -21.25
CA TYR A 121 3.71 -5.47 -21.71
C TYR A 121 4.28 -4.16 -22.26
N TYR A 122 5.31 -3.61 -21.62
CA TYR A 122 5.86 -2.29 -21.94
C TYR A 122 6.76 -2.28 -23.17
N ARG A 123 7.25 -3.46 -23.62
CA ARG A 123 8.12 -3.56 -24.80
C ARG A 123 7.47 -2.99 -26.07
N ARG A 124 6.15 -3.13 -26.21
CA ARG A 124 5.39 -2.56 -27.33
C ARG A 124 5.45 -1.03 -27.40
N TRP A 125 5.79 -0.41 -26.27
CA TRP A 125 5.95 1.04 -26.14
C TRP A 125 7.41 1.48 -26.19
N ASN A 126 8.33 0.55 -26.49
CA ASN A 126 9.77 0.77 -26.37
C ASN A 126 10.14 1.34 -25.00
N HIS A 127 9.59 0.74 -23.94
CA HIS A 127 9.80 1.13 -22.56
C HIS A 127 10.22 -0.09 -21.74
N SER A 128 11.23 0.10 -20.85
CA SER A 128 11.76 -0.95 -19.98
C SER A 128 11.31 -0.72 -18.56
N VAL A 129 10.70 -1.74 -17.97
CA VAL A 129 10.39 -1.79 -16.54
C VAL A 129 11.34 -2.78 -15.90
N PRO A 130 12.20 -2.33 -14.97
CA PRO A 130 13.27 -3.16 -14.41
C PRO A 130 12.78 -4.15 -13.35
N MET A 131 11.51 -4.07 -12.92
CA MET A 131 10.97 -4.89 -11.85
C MET A 131 10.23 -6.11 -12.41
N PRO A 132 10.75 -7.35 -12.22
CA PRO A 132 10.13 -8.55 -12.77
C PRO A 132 8.94 -9.09 -11.94
N HIS A 133 8.74 -8.60 -10.71
CA HIS A 133 7.80 -9.16 -9.74
C HIS A 133 6.43 -8.49 -9.80
N SER A 134 5.78 -8.59 -10.98
CA SER A 134 4.44 -8.04 -11.22
C SER A 134 3.37 -8.76 -10.39
N LEU A 135 2.15 -8.21 -10.38
CA LEU A 135 1.00 -8.80 -9.68
C LEU A 135 0.79 -10.27 -10.04
N GLY A 136 0.93 -10.65 -11.33
CA GLY A 136 0.78 -12.03 -11.76
C GLY A 136 1.83 -12.98 -11.14
N VAL A 137 3.07 -12.51 -10.96
CA VAL A 137 4.13 -13.28 -10.28
C VAL A 137 3.77 -13.50 -8.81
N GLN A 138 3.31 -12.45 -8.13
CA GLN A 138 2.89 -12.53 -6.73
C GLN A 138 1.72 -13.51 -6.54
N ILE A 139 0.74 -13.50 -7.43
CA ILE A 139 -0.38 -14.48 -7.43
C ILE A 139 0.14 -15.90 -7.70
N GLY A 140 1.15 -16.04 -8.54
CA GLY A 140 1.84 -17.33 -8.74
C GLY A 140 2.40 -17.89 -7.42
N TRP A 141 3.17 -17.09 -6.67
CA TRP A 141 3.70 -17.48 -5.36
C TRP A 141 2.59 -17.82 -4.35
N PHE A 142 1.48 -17.07 -4.40
CA PHE A 142 0.33 -17.35 -3.55
C PHE A 142 -0.29 -18.72 -3.87
N LYS A 143 -0.47 -19.07 -5.13
CA LYS A 143 -0.98 -20.39 -5.52
C LYS A 143 -0.07 -21.51 -5.04
N GLU A 144 1.25 -21.36 -5.18
CA GLU A 144 2.23 -22.31 -4.65
C GLU A 144 2.11 -22.45 -3.12
N MET A 145 1.92 -21.33 -2.40
CA MET A 145 1.69 -21.36 -0.95
C MET A 145 0.38 -22.09 -0.61
N LEU A 146 -0.72 -21.85 -1.32
CA LEU A 146 -2.00 -22.54 -1.07
C LEU A 146 -1.87 -24.05 -1.23
N GLN A 147 -1.14 -24.53 -2.24
CA GLN A 147 -0.87 -25.97 -2.42
C GLN A 147 -0.10 -26.56 -1.21
N ARG A 148 0.85 -25.81 -0.66
CA ARG A 148 1.60 -26.25 0.55
C ARG A 148 0.76 -26.21 1.81
N LEU A 149 -0.16 -25.24 1.95
CA LEU A 149 -1.06 -25.12 3.10
C LEU A 149 -2.17 -26.18 3.13
N ALA A 150 -2.52 -26.73 1.99
CA ALA A 150 -3.59 -27.71 1.84
C ALA A 150 -3.14 -28.93 1.01
N PRO A 151 -2.13 -29.69 1.47
CA PRO A 151 -1.67 -30.87 0.73
C PRO A 151 -2.78 -31.92 0.59
N GLY A 152 -2.92 -32.51 -0.62
CA GLY A 152 -3.95 -33.48 -0.91
C GLY A 152 -5.38 -32.91 -0.90
N ASP A 153 -5.54 -31.62 -1.23
CA ASP A 153 -6.83 -30.96 -1.39
C ASP A 153 -7.30 -31.05 -2.85
N ASP A 154 -7.59 -32.29 -3.29
CA ASP A 154 -7.90 -32.61 -4.69
C ASP A 154 -9.15 -31.88 -5.22
N ASP A 155 -10.11 -31.59 -4.36
CA ASP A 155 -11.35 -30.88 -4.68
C ASP A 155 -11.32 -29.37 -4.32
N GLY A 156 -10.22 -28.87 -3.73
CA GLY A 156 -10.04 -27.49 -3.31
C GLY A 156 -10.89 -27.05 -2.12
N ALA A 157 -11.49 -27.97 -1.36
CA ALA A 157 -12.41 -27.64 -0.27
C ALA A 157 -11.68 -26.96 0.89
N LYS A 158 -10.49 -27.45 1.27
CA LYS A 158 -9.68 -26.86 2.35
C LYS A 158 -9.20 -25.45 1.97
N ILE A 159 -8.75 -25.26 0.72
CA ILE A 159 -8.34 -23.95 0.20
C ILE A 159 -9.52 -22.97 0.25
N ARG A 160 -10.71 -23.38 -0.24
CA ARG A 160 -11.90 -22.53 -0.19
C ARG A 160 -12.28 -22.16 1.23
N GLN A 161 -12.23 -23.10 2.19
CA GLN A 161 -12.48 -22.81 3.60
C GLN A 161 -11.48 -21.82 4.17
N LEU A 162 -10.17 -22.03 3.91
CA LEU A 162 -9.09 -21.13 4.34
C LEU A 162 -9.30 -19.72 3.81
N LEU A 163 -9.62 -19.58 2.52
CA LEU A 163 -9.79 -18.29 1.88
C LEU A 163 -11.09 -17.58 2.28
N ASN A 164 -12.14 -18.32 2.63
CA ASN A 164 -13.38 -17.75 3.15
C ASN A 164 -13.17 -17.04 4.52
N GLU A 165 -12.22 -17.49 5.30
CA GLU A 165 -11.84 -16.89 6.60
C GLU A 165 -10.72 -15.86 6.47
N SER A 166 -10.33 -15.48 5.26
CA SER A 166 -9.18 -14.62 4.99
C SER A 166 -9.61 -13.30 4.36
N LEU A 167 -8.88 -12.22 4.69
CA LEU A 167 -8.90 -11.00 3.92
C LEU A 167 -7.80 -11.07 2.86
N ILE A 168 -8.17 -10.92 1.62
CA ILE A 168 -7.25 -10.67 0.52
C ILE A 168 -7.09 -9.16 0.38
N MET A 169 -5.87 -8.66 0.45
CA MET A 169 -5.56 -7.25 0.19
C MET A 169 -4.78 -7.18 -1.12
N LEU A 170 -5.41 -6.59 -2.14
CA LEU A 170 -4.71 -6.45 -3.41
C LEU A 170 -3.59 -5.39 -3.33
N GLY A 171 -3.53 -4.62 -2.22
CA GLY A 171 -2.58 -3.54 -2.01
C GLY A 171 -2.75 -2.41 -3.03
N GLU A 172 -1.94 -1.37 -2.96
CA GLU A 172 -1.81 -0.46 -4.09
C GLU A 172 -0.99 -1.18 -5.17
N ILE A 173 -1.50 -1.22 -6.37
CA ILE A 173 -0.85 -1.82 -7.53
C ILE A 173 -1.32 -1.11 -8.80
N GLY A 174 -0.39 -0.80 -9.68
CA GLY A 174 -0.63 0.01 -10.88
C GLY A 174 0.04 1.38 -10.82
N GLY A 175 0.35 1.89 -9.63
CA GLY A 175 1.09 3.14 -9.47
C GLY A 175 2.46 3.10 -10.12
N ASN A 176 3.21 2.01 -9.95
CA ASN A 176 4.53 1.85 -10.54
C ASN A 176 4.50 1.67 -12.05
N ASP A 177 3.42 1.16 -12.62
CA ASP A 177 3.19 1.12 -14.06
C ASP A 177 3.32 2.53 -14.68
N TYR A 178 2.82 3.53 -13.97
CA TYR A 178 2.89 4.94 -14.37
C TYR A 178 4.18 5.62 -13.91
N ASN A 179 4.66 5.31 -12.68
CA ASN A 179 5.90 5.87 -12.14
C ASN A 179 7.09 5.58 -13.07
N PHE A 180 7.23 4.35 -13.55
CA PHE A 180 8.30 4.00 -14.49
C PHE A 180 8.19 4.77 -15.79
N TRP A 181 6.98 5.01 -16.28
CA TRP A 181 6.77 5.84 -17.48
C TRP A 181 7.16 7.29 -17.23
N PHE A 182 6.71 7.89 -16.13
CA PHE A 182 6.94 9.31 -15.85
C PHE A 182 8.38 9.63 -15.44
N TRP A 183 9.03 8.72 -14.70
CA TRP A 183 10.35 8.99 -14.13
C TRP A 183 11.51 8.50 -15.00
N PHE A 184 11.31 7.42 -15.73
CA PHE A 184 12.36 6.77 -16.52
C PHE A 184 12.01 6.62 -18.01
N GLY A 185 10.86 7.14 -18.41
CA GLY A 185 10.44 7.19 -19.81
C GLY A 185 11.30 8.16 -20.62
N ASP A 186 11.24 8.00 -21.92
CA ASP A 186 11.86 8.94 -22.86
C ASP A 186 11.19 10.32 -22.73
N ALA A 187 11.96 11.35 -22.40
CA ALA A 187 11.48 12.72 -22.24
C ALA A 187 10.82 13.30 -23.50
N ALA A 188 11.10 12.70 -24.67
CA ALA A 188 10.44 13.06 -25.93
C ALA A 188 9.00 12.50 -26.02
N LYS A 189 8.61 11.56 -25.16
CA LYS A 189 7.25 10.99 -25.15
C LYS A 189 6.31 11.85 -24.32
N PRO A 190 5.14 12.21 -24.85
CA PRO A 190 4.16 12.99 -24.10
C PRO A 190 3.67 12.22 -22.86
N ARG A 191 3.59 12.91 -21.72
CA ARG A 191 3.02 12.31 -20.49
C ARG A 191 1.58 11.82 -20.69
N GLU A 192 0.83 12.43 -21.60
CA GLU A 192 -0.54 12.09 -21.97
C GLU A 192 -0.66 10.66 -22.51
N GLN A 193 0.42 10.11 -23.06
CA GLN A 193 0.45 8.74 -23.57
C GLN A 193 0.18 7.70 -22.45
N ALA A 194 0.53 8.01 -21.21
CA ALA A 194 0.22 7.16 -20.07
C ALA A 194 -1.28 6.86 -19.92
N ASN A 195 -2.16 7.72 -20.42
CA ASN A 195 -3.61 7.46 -20.41
C ASN A 195 -3.99 6.18 -21.18
N GLN A 196 -3.17 5.78 -22.16
CA GLN A 196 -3.41 4.58 -22.96
C GLN A 196 -3.18 3.29 -22.17
N PHE A 197 -2.46 3.36 -21.04
CA PHE A 197 -2.21 2.20 -20.16
C PHE A 197 -3.39 1.91 -19.22
N ILE A 198 -4.18 2.94 -18.89
CA ILE A 198 -5.25 2.84 -17.88
C ILE A 198 -6.22 1.68 -18.15
N PRO A 199 -6.79 1.52 -19.36
CA PRO A 199 -7.74 0.44 -19.62
C PRO A 199 -7.13 -0.96 -19.41
N ASP A 200 -5.90 -1.17 -19.89
CA ASP A 200 -5.24 -2.46 -19.83
C ASP A 200 -4.85 -2.82 -18.38
N ILE A 201 -4.31 -1.85 -17.64
CA ILE A 201 -3.92 -2.02 -16.23
C ILE A 201 -5.16 -2.35 -15.38
N VAL A 202 -6.24 -1.59 -15.55
CA VAL A 202 -7.49 -1.81 -14.81
C VAL A 202 -8.11 -3.16 -15.17
N ALA A 203 -8.11 -3.56 -16.44
CA ALA A 203 -8.60 -4.86 -16.87
C ALA A 203 -7.75 -6.01 -16.28
N TYR A 204 -6.43 -5.83 -16.20
CA TYR A 204 -5.53 -6.82 -15.61
C TYR A 204 -5.76 -6.97 -14.10
N ILE A 205 -5.92 -5.85 -13.37
CA ILE A 205 -6.30 -5.86 -11.95
C ILE A 205 -7.64 -6.59 -11.79
N GLY A 206 -8.63 -6.28 -12.64
CA GLY A 206 -9.94 -6.94 -12.62
C GLY A 206 -9.86 -8.44 -12.85
N SER A 207 -9.05 -8.90 -13.83
CA SER A 207 -8.84 -10.33 -14.08
C SER A 207 -8.13 -11.02 -12.92
N SER A 208 -7.18 -10.35 -12.27
CA SER A 208 -6.51 -10.85 -11.07
C SER A 208 -7.47 -11.02 -9.89
N VAL A 209 -8.39 -10.06 -9.68
CA VAL A 209 -9.47 -10.20 -8.67
C VAL A 209 -10.36 -11.39 -9.00
N GLN A 210 -10.76 -11.55 -10.28
CA GLN A 210 -11.59 -12.68 -10.71
C GLN A 210 -10.86 -14.01 -10.49
N GLU A 211 -9.56 -14.09 -10.74
CA GLU A 211 -8.74 -15.27 -10.46
C GLU A 211 -8.73 -15.62 -8.97
N LEU A 212 -8.52 -14.63 -8.09
CA LEU A 212 -8.54 -14.82 -6.64
C LEU A 212 -9.91 -15.32 -6.14
N ILE A 213 -11.02 -14.79 -6.71
CA ILE A 213 -12.38 -15.30 -6.44
C ILE A 213 -12.51 -16.75 -6.87
N GLY A 214 -11.97 -17.10 -8.04
CA GLY A 214 -11.96 -18.47 -8.57
C GLY A 214 -11.21 -19.46 -7.65
N LEU A 215 -10.14 -19.02 -7.00
CA LEU A 215 -9.43 -19.81 -5.98
C LEU A 215 -10.24 -19.99 -4.68
N GLY A 216 -11.27 -19.18 -4.45
CA GLY A 216 -12.12 -19.27 -3.26
C GLY A 216 -12.13 -18.03 -2.37
N ALA A 217 -11.44 -16.95 -2.73
CA ALA A 217 -11.47 -15.72 -1.95
C ALA A 217 -12.90 -15.14 -1.91
N ARG A 218 -13.32 -14.67 -0.72
CA ARG A 218 -14.65 -14.10 -0.50
C ARG A 218 -14.61 -12.65 -0.04
N SER A 219 -13.50 -12.20 0.53
CA SER A 219 -13.33 -10.81 0.97
C SER A 219 -12.05 -10.26 0.35
N ILE A 220 -12.18 -9.27 -0.54
CA ILE A 220 -11.06 -8.68 -1.27
C ILE A 220 -11.10 -7.16 -1.12
N LEU A 221 -10.06 -6.58 -0.55
CA LEU A 221 -9.82 -5.14 -0.49
C LEU A 221 -9.06 -4.70 -1.75
N ILE A 222 -9.62 -3.75 -2.48
CA ILE A 222 -9.09 -3.24 -3.75
C ILE A 222 -8.93 -1.73 -3.62
N PRO A 223 -7.74 -1.22 -3.31
CA PRO A 223 -7.51 0.21 -3.20
C PRO A 223 -7.33 0.86 -4.56
N ASN A 224 -7.61 2.15 -4.61
CA ASN A 224 -7.29 3.00 -5.74
C ASN A 224 -5.90 3.64 -5.59
N ASN A 225 -5.41 4.26 -6.67
CA ASN A 225 -4.12 4.95 -6.69
C ASN A 225 -4.19 6.28 -5.91
N PHE A 226 -3.05 6.63 -5.31
CA PHE A 226 -2.84 7.88 -4.57
C PHE A 226 -2.88 9.14 -5.46
N PRO A 227 -3.05 10.35 -4.87
CA PRO A 227 -2.94 11.62 -5.56
C PRO A 227 -1.46 11.91 -5.90
N ILE A 228 -0.96 11.37 -7.01
CA ILE A 228 0.46 11.45 -7.37
C ILE A 228 0.94 12.88 -7.62
N GLY A 229 0.05 13.80 -7.94
CA GLY A 229 0.37 15.23 -8.06
C GLY A 229 0.75 15.90 -6.74
N CYS A 230 0.43 15.29 -5.59
CA CYS A 230 0.80 15.78 -4.27
C CYS A 230 2.09 15.13 -3.71
N VAL A 231 2.67 14.17 -4.45
CA VAL A 231 3.87 13.45 -4.04
C VAL A 231 5.11 14.35 -4.20
N PRO A 232 5.96 14.50 -3.17
CA PRO A 232 7.12 15.41 -3.20
C PRO A 232 8.06 15.19 -4.40
N SER A 233 8.30 13.95 -4.80
CA SER A 233 9.16 13.65 -5.96
C SER A 233 8.54 14.12 -7.27
N TYR A 234 7.22 14.00 -7.43
CA TYR A 234 6.51 14.56 -8.59
C TYR A 234 6.57 16.09 -8.59
N LEU A 235 6.33 16.71 -7.45
CA LEU A 235 6.43 18.16 -7.30
C LEU A 235 7.86 18.64 -7.63
N SER A 236 8.89 17.97 -7.15
CA SER A 236 10.28 18.34 -7.46
C SER A 236 10.62 18.18 -8.95
N MET A 237 10.14 17.12 -9.58
CA MET A 237 10.49 16.79 -10.96
C MET A 237 9.73 17.64 -11.98
N PHE A 238 8.45 17.91 -11.73
CA PHE A 238 7.55 18.49 -12.70
C PHE A 238 7.13 19.94 -12.42
N PHE A 239 7.40 20.48 -11.22
CA PHE A 239 7.05 21.85 -10.88
C PHE A 239 8.07 22.88 -11.40
N GLY A 240 9.35 22.56 -11.51
CA GLY A 240 10.42 23.51 -11.88
C GLY A 240 10.31 24.10 -13.29
N SER A 241 9.49 23.51 -14.17
CA SER A 241 9.18 23.98 -15.52
C SER A 241 7.73 24.44 -15.66
N SER A 242 6.96 24.50 -14.57
CA SER A 242 5.50 24.64 -14.61
C SER A 242 5.05 26.05 -14.29
N ASN A 243 4.01 26.50 -14.99
CA ASN A 243 3.26 27.69 -14.65
C ASN A 243 2.56 27.47 -13.29
N PRO A 244 2.46 28.48 -12.39
CA PRO A 244 1.64 28.40 -11.19
C PRO A 244 0.20 27.90 -11.42
N ALA A 245 -0.34 28.09 -12.62
CA ALA A 245 -1.64 27.56 -13.04
C ALA A 245 -1.70 26.03 -13.12
N ASP A 246 -0.55 25.34 -13.17
CA ASP A 246 -0.48 23.87 -13.18
C ASP A 246 -0.74 23.25 -11.79
N LEU A 247 -0.74 24.09 -10.74
CA LEU A 247 -1.07 23.67 -9.38
C LEU A 247 -2.55 23.88 -9.09
N ASP A 248 -3.11 22.97 -8.30
CA ASP A 248 -4.43 23.15 -7.69
C ASP A 248 -4.36 24.06 -6.44
N GLU A 249 -5.51 24.30 -5.80
CA GLU A 249 -5.62 25.11 -4.59
C GLU A 249 -4.85 24.56 -3.39
N HIS A 250 -4.47 23.29 -3.42
CA HIS A 250 -3.66 22.61 -2.40
C HIS A 250 -2.18 22.51 -2.78
N ARG A 251 -1.78 23.17 -3.89
CA ARG A 251 -0.43 23.19 -4.45
C ARG A 251 0.07 21.82 -4.96
N CYS A 252 -0.84 20.93 -5.29
CA CYS A 252 -0.53 19.69 -6.00
C CYS A 252 -0.57 19.90 -7.53
N LEU A 253 0.18 19.10 -8.28
CA LEU A 253 0.18 19.12 -9.74
C LEU A 253 -1.17 18.62 -10.27
N ARG A 254 -1.98 19.53 -10.81
CA ARG A 254 -3.35 19.28 -11.27
C ARG A 254 -3.43 18.14 -12.27
N TRP A 255 -2.61 18.17 -13.31
CA TRP A 255 -2.65 17.14 -14.35
C TRP A 255 -2.43 15.72 -13.81
N PHE A 256 -1.50 15.56 -12.87
CA PHE A 256 -1.19 14.25 -12.27
C PHE A 256 -2.30 13.76 -11.32
N ASN A 257 -2.95 14.66 -10.59
CA ASN A 257 -4.13 14.31 -9.80
C ASN A 257 -5.33 13.95 -10.68
N ASP A 258 -5.54 14.67 -11.79
CA ASP A 258 -6.56 14.33 -12.80
C ASP A 258 -6.26 12.98 -13.45
N PHE A 259 -4.99 12.67 -13.68
CA PHE A 259 -4.57 11.35 -14.18
C PHE A 259 -4.91 10.23 -13.21
N SER A 260 -4.54 10.37 -11.92
CA SER A 260 -4.93 9.40 -10.88
C SER A 260 -6.45 9.25 -10.79
N THR A 261 -7.18 10.34 -10.89
CA THR A 261 -8.66 10.32 -10.85
C THR A 261 -9.25 9.53 -12.03
N ARG A 262 -8.69 9.65 -13.24
CA ARG A 262 -9.11 8.84 -14.41
C ARG A 262 -8.90 7.35 -14.18
N HIS A 263 -7.72 6.97 -13.68
CA HIS A 263 -7.46 5.56 -13.31
C HIS A 263 -8.46 5.08 -12.25
N ASN A 264 -8.67 5.85 -11.19
CA ASN A 264 -9.53 5.50 -10.08
C ASN A 264 -11.01 5.36 -10.48
N GLN A 265 -11.49 6.20 -11.41
CA GLN A 265 -12.83 6.07 -11.99
C GLN A 265 -12.97 4.79 -12.81
N ALA A 266 -11.98 4.46 -13.64
CA ALA A 266 -11.97 3.22 -14.42
C ALA A 266 -11.96 1.99 -13.51
N LEU A 267 -11.11 1.99 -12.45
CA LEU A 267 -11.03 0.90 -11.47
C LEU A 267 -12.34 0.75 -10.69
N ARG A 268 -12.96 1.85 -10.25
CA ARG A 268 -14.28 1.81 -9.58
C ARG A 268 -15.33 1.18 -10.47
N GLY A 269 -15.33 1.52 -11.76
CA GLY A 269 -16.21 0.91 -12.75
C GLY A 269 -15.98 -0.60 -12.89
N GLU A 270 -14.72 -1.05 -12.92
CA GLU A 270 -14.37 -2.47 -12.99
C GLU A 270 -14.80 -3.23 -11.73
N VAL A 271 -14.53 -2.67 -10.54
CA VAL A 271 -15.00 -3.25 -9.27
C VAL A 271 -16.52 -3.38 -9.24
N GLY A 272 -17.25 -2.40 -9.79
CA GLY A 272 -18.72 -2.48 -9.94
C GLY A 272 -19.15 -3.65 -10.82
N ARG A 273 -18.48 -3.87 -11.96
CA ARG A 273 -18.72 -5.02 -12.84
C ARG A 273 -18.42 -6.37 -12.16
N LEU A 274 -17.33 -6.43 -11.42
CA LEU A 274 -16.95 -7.63 -10.66
C LEU A 274 -17.95 -7.93 -9.54
N LYS A 275 -18.43 -6.92 -8.79
CA LYS A 275 -19.49 -7.08 -7.78
C LYS A 275 -20.75 -7.69 -8.39
N ALA A 276 -21.18 -7.20 -9.54
CA ALA A 276 -22.39 -7.71 -10.22
C ALA A 276 -22.23 -9.18 -10.67
N ARG A 277 -21.03 -9.59 -11.11
CA ARG A 277 -20.75 -10.96 -11.55
C ARG A 277 -20.53 -11.93 -10.40
N ASN A 278 -20.12 -11.45 -9.23
CA ASN A 278 -19.71 -12.25 -8.08
C ASN A 278 -20.47 -11.85 -6.81
N PRO A 279 -21.79 -12.01 -6.74
CA PRO A 279 -22.61 -11.54 -5.61
C PRO A 279 -22.27 -12.24 -4.28
N GLY A 280 -21.60 -13.39 -4.34
CA GLY A 280 -21.11 -14.13 -3.16
C GLY A 280 -19.74 -13.67 -2.63
N ALA A 281 -19.11 -12.66 -3.27
CA ALA A 281 -17.83 -12.10 -2.83
C ALA A 281 -18.02 -10.66 -2.33
N LYS A 282 -17.45 -10.36 -1.17
CA LYS A 282 -17.36 -9.01 -0.62
C LYS A 282 -16.15 -8.30 -1.25
N LEU A 283 -16.37 -7.53 -2.31
CA LEU A 283 -15.34 -6.72 -2.96
C LEU A 283 -15.42 -5.31 -2.38
N ILE A 284 -14.35 -4.89 -1.69
CA ILE A 284 -14.27 -3.64 -0.96
C ILE A 284 -13.38 -2.68 -1.76
N TYR A 285 -13.98 -1.65 -2.34
CA TYR A 285 -13.22 -0.55 -2.94
C TYR A 285 -12.70 0.36 -1.83
N ALA A 286 -11.39 0.50 -1.70
CA ALA A 286 -10.76 1.38 -0.72
C ALA A 286 -10.26 2.66 -1.39
N ASP A 287 -10.78 3.81 -0.95
CA ASP A 287 -10.44 5.11 -1.51
C ASP A 287 -9.20 5.71 -0.84
N TYR A 288 -8.02 5.17 -1.20
CA TYR A 288 -6.73 5.69 -0.72
C TYR A 288 -6.45 7.10 -1.23
N TYR A 289 -6.95 7.43 -2.43
CA TYR A 289 -6.87 8.79 -2.96
C TYR A 289 -7.57 9.79 -2.05
N GLY A 290 -8.84 9.54 -1.74
CA GLY A 290 -9.63 10.42 -0.87
C GLY A 290 -9.03 10.55 0.52
N ALA A 291 -8.61 9.41 1.12
CA ALA A 291 -7.99 9.40 2.44
C ALA A 291 -6.66 10.16 2.48
N ALA A 292 -5.82 10.04 1.44
CA ALA A 292 -4.57 10.79 1.33
C ALA A 292 -4.81 12.28 1.09
N MET A 293 -5.83 12.63 0.31
CA MET A 293 -6.20 14.04 0.10
C MET A 293 -6.68 14.75 1.38
N GLU A 294 -7.24 14.02 2.36
CA GLU A 294 -7.56 14.60 3.66
C GLU A 294 -6.31 15.12 4.40
N LEU A 295 -5.16 14.40 4.26
CA LEU A 295 -3.89 14.82 4.84
C LEU A 295 -3.36 16.13 4.22
N VAL A 296 -3.70 16.38 2.97
CA VAL A 296 -3.30 17.58 2.22
C VAL A 296 -4.29 18.72 2.44
N LYS A 297 -5.59 18.44 2.42
CA LYS A 297 -6.67 19.43 2.57
C LYS A 297 -6.83 19.92 4.01
N HIS A 298 -6.66 19.02 4.96
CA HIS A 298 -6.93 19.28 6.38
C HIS A 298 -5.78 18.80 7.29
N PRO A 299 -4.50 19.13 6.98
CA PRO A 299 -3.34 18.55 7.65
C PRO A 299 -3.36 18.79 9.17
N GLY A 300 -3.85 19.95 9.62
CA GLY A 300 -3.95 20.30 11.04
C GLY A 300 -4.84 19.34 11.85
N ARG A 301 -5.86 18.70 11.24
CA ARG A 301 -6.70 17.68 11.91
C ARG A 301 -5.91 16.46 12.36
N PHE A 302 -4.80 16.20 11.71
CA PHE A 302 -3.97 15.02 11.92
C PHE A 302 -2.62 15.34 12.59
N GLY A 303 -2.40 16.62 12.94
CA GLY A 303 -1.13 17.09 13.49
C GLY A 303 0.00 17.19 12.47
N ILE A 304 -0.33 17.19 11.17
CA ILE A 304 0.63 17.30 10.07
C ILE A 304 0.87 18.78 9.77
N GLY A 305 2.14 19.21 9.86
CA GLY A 305 2.55 20.57 9.49
C GLY A 305 3.09 20.67 8.07
N ASN A 306 3.56 19.54 7.50
CA ASN A 306 4.26 19.49 6.22
C ASN A 306 3.70 18.39 5.31
N PRO A 307 2.53 18.61 4.67
CA PRO A 307 1.87 17.56 3.89
C PRO A 307 2.56 17.25 2.55
N LEU A 308 3.30 18.20 1.96
CA LEU A 308 3.89 18.09 0.61
C LEU A 308 5.42 18.03 0.60
N VAL A 309 6.04 17.80 1.75
CA VAL A 309 7.50 17.77 1.89
C VAL A 309 7.93 16.43 2.46
N ALA A 310 9.03 15.87 1.96
CA ALA A 310 9.60 14.65 2.51
C ALA A 310 10.21 14.90 3.89
N CYS A 311 9.94 14.00 4.85
CA CYS A 311 10.54 14.06 6.19
C CYS A 311 12.01 13.62 6.15
N CYS A 312 12.35 12.62 5.33
CA CYS A 312 13.70 12.09 5.15
C CYS A 312 14.22 12.38 3.74
N GLY A 313 15.42 12.97 3.66
CA GLY A 313 16.04 13.35 2.40
C GLY A 313 16.76 14.69 2.52
N GLY A 314 16.96 15.39 1.42
CA GLY A 314 17.63 16.68 1.46
C GLY A 314 17.58 17.45 0.15
N GLY A 315 17.80 18.75 0.26
CA GLY A 315 17.84 19.65 -0.89
C GLY A 315 16.50 19.92 -1.57
N GLY A 316 16.42 21.10 -2.18
CA GLY A 316 15.21 21.56 -2.87
C GLY A 316 14.05 21.88 -1.92
N PRO A 317 12.95 22.45 -2.48
CA PRO A 317 11.81 22.90 -1.67
C PRO A 317 10.98 21.74 -1.10
N TYR A 318 11.12 20.53 -1.65
CA TYR A 318 10.38 19.34 -1.23
C TYR A 318 11.24 18.28 -0.53
N HIS A 319 12.52 18.59 -0.20
CA HIS A 319 13.50 17.74 0.45
C HIS A 319 13.83 16.42 -0.30
N THR A 320 13.70 16.42 -1.62
CA THR A 320 13.91 15.23 -2.46
C THR A 320 15.19 15.29 -3.31
N GLY A 321 16.03 16.31 -3.12
CA GLY A 321 17.29 16.47 -3.86
C GLY A 321 18.39 15.50 -3.44
N ALA A 322 18.23 14.81 -2.31
CA ALA A 322 19.07 13.70 -1.86
C ALA A 322 18.21 12.53 -1.41
N ALA A 323 18.70 11.32 -1.62
CA ALA A 323 18.00 10.10 -1.21
C ALA A 323 17.86 10.02 0.32
N CYS A 324 16.77 9.42 0.80
CA CYS A 324 16.65 8.98 2.18
C CYS A 324 17.51 7.72 2.37
N ASP A 325 18.61 7.84 3.09
CA ASP A 325 19.54 6.77 3.45
C ASP A 325 20.15 7.07 4.83
N ARG A 326 21.14 6.29 5.29
CA ARG A 326 21.81 6.46 6.58
C ARG A 326 22.49 7.82 6.77
N THR A 327 22.75 8.55 5.71
CA THR A 327 23.40 9.89 5.74
C THR A 327 22.39 11.01 5.60
N ALA A 328 21.15 10.69 5.30
CA ALA A 328 20.10 11.66 5.05
C ALA A 328 19.68 12.39 6.32
N LYS A 329 19.27 13.64 6.14
CA LYS A 329 18.64 14.39 7.21
C LYS A 329 17.18 13.96 7.38
N VAL A 330 16.81 13.63 8.62
CA VAL A 330 15.40 13.56 9.06
C VAL A 330 15.05 14.92 9.64
N TRP A 331 14.04 15.60 9.08
CA TRP A 331 13.77 17.02 9.29
C TRP A 331 12.92 17.32 10.53
N GLY A 332 12.69 16.37 11.39
CA GLY A 332 11.96 16.55 12.64
C GLY A 332 11.25 15.27 13.06
N ASP A 333 10.15 15.41 13.77
CA ASP A 333 9.29 14.28 14.10
C ASP A 333 8.53 13.83 12.84
N PRO A 334 8.69 12.57 12.38
CA PRO A 334 7.98 12.05 11.22
C PRO A 334 6.45 12.19 11.31
N SER A 335 5.88 12.21 12.52
CA SER A 335 4.44 12.38 12.72
C SER A 335 3.90 13.75 12.26
N GLY A 336 4.78 14.73 12.08
CA GLY A 336 4.45 16.06 11.54
C GLY A 336 4.47 16.13 10.00
N PHE A 337 4.72 15.01 9.31
CA PHE A 337 4.82 14.93 7.85
C PHE A 337 3.86 13.89 7.29
N ALA A 338 3.35 14.12 6.07
CA ALA A 338 2.60 13.10 5.35
C ALA A 338 3.52 12.16 4.55
N ASN A 339 4.63 12.68 4.04
CA ASN A 339 5.56 11.95 3.19
C ASN A 339 6.87 11.63 3.92
N TRP A 340 7.38 10.42 3.73
CA TRP A 340 8.61 9.95 4.34
C TRP A 340 9.84 10.32 3.49
N ASP A 341 10.01 9.68 2.34
CA ASP A 341 11.23 9.74 1.52
C ASP A 341 11.03 10.42 0.15
N GLY A 342 9.92 11.12 0.01
CA GLY A 342 9.55 11.82 -1.23
C GLY A 342 8.64 11.02 -2.15
N VAL A 343 8.48 9.71 -1.93
CA VAL A 343 7.56 8.82 -2.66
C VAL A 343 6.57 8.16 -1.71
N HIS A 344 7.08 7.60 -0.61
CA HIS A 344 6.32 6.83 0.37
C HIS A 344 5.83 7.72 1.51
N MET A 345 4.73 7.33 2.11
CA MET A 345 4.16 8.06 3.24
C MET A 345 4.82 7.69 4.57
N THR A 346 4.65 8.55 5.58
CA THR A 346 5.04 8.26 6.96
C THR A 346 4.12 7.22 7.59
N GLU A 347 4.58 6.59 8.67
CA GLU A 347 3.74 5.73 9.51
C GLU A 347 2.45 6.44 9.95
N LYS A 348 2.56 7.72 10.32
CA LYS A 348 1.42 8.55 10.72
C LYS A 348 0.39 8.68 9.61
N ALA A 349 0.82 8.95 8.40
CA ALA A 349 -0.05 9.07 7.25
C ALA A 349 -0.73 7.73 6.90
N TYR A 350 0.03 6.62 6.89
CA TYR A 350 -0.54 5.29 6.71
C TYR A 350 -1.56 4.92 7.79
N GLN A 351 -1.31 5.31 9.05
CA GLN A 351 -2.26 5.12 10.14
C GLN A 351 -3.59 5.83 9.86
N VAL A 352 -3.55 7.09 9.43
CA VAL A 352 -4.77 7.86 9.14
C VAL A 352 -5.54 7.25 7.99
N ILE A 353 -4.85 6.85 6.90
CA ILE A 353 -5.48 6.21 5.75
C ILE A 353 -6.13 4.88 6.16
N ALA A 354 -5.39 4.02 6.87
CA ALA A 354 -5.92 2.74 7.33
C ALA A 354 -7.13 2.91 8.25
N GLN A 355 -7.11 3.86 9.17
CA GLN A 355 -8.25 4.17 10.04
C GLN A 355 -9.47 4.64 9.25
N GLY A 356 -9.27 5.48 8.23
CA GLY A 356 -10.34 5.96 7.36
C GLY A 356 -11.01 4.84 6.56
N VAL A 357 -10.25 3.82 6.14
CA VAL A 357 -10.77 2.61 5.48
C VAL A 357 -11.47 1.70 6.48
N LEU A 358 -10.86 1.46 7.65
CA LEU A 358 -11.42 0.60 8.70
C LEU A 358 -12.76 1.11 9.21
N ASN A 359 -12.90 2.41 9.44
CA ASN A 359 -14.15 2.99 9.93
C ASN A 359 -15.23 3.17 8.84
N GLY A 360 -14.91 2.82 7.58
CA GLY A 360 -15.84 2.87 6.46
C GLY A 360 -15.97 4.22 5.76
N THR A 361 -15.27 5.27 6.21
CA THR A 361 -15.29 6.58 5.53
C THR A 361 -14.75 6.50 4.11
N PHE A 362 -13.70 5.69 3.92
CA PHE A 362 -13.00 5.50 2.65
C PHE A 362 -13.04 4.03 2.17
N ALA A 363 -14.13 3.32 2.46
CA ALA A 363 -14.34 1.95 1.98
C ALA A 363 -15.80 1.71 1.57
N ASP A 364 -16.00 1.04 0.44
CA ASP A 364 -17.31 0.67 -0.10
C ASP A 364 -17.30 -0.79 -0.59
N PRO A 365 -18.07 -1.70 0.07
CA PRO A 365 -18.74 -1.54 1.37
C PRO A 365 -17.75 -1.37 2.52
N PRO A 366 -18.19 -0.97 3.72
CA PRO A 366 -17.32 -0.88 4.89
C PRO A 366 -16.57 -2.18 5.16
N LEU A 367 -15.26 -2.06 5.48
CA LEU A 367 -14.41 -3.24 5.71
C LEU A 367 -14.87 -4.05 6.92
N LEU A 368 -15.31 -3.37 7.99
CA LEU A 368 -15.69 -3.97 9.27
C LEU A 368 -17.13 -4.51 9.32
N SER A 369 -17.87 -4.47 8.23
CA SER A 369 -19.16 -5.17 8.13
C SER A 369 -18.93 -6.66 7.85
N CYS A 370 -18.43 -7.39 8.83
CA CYS A 370 -18.24 -8.85 8.73
C CYS A 370 -19.52 -9.63 8.96
#